data_29be79b7cf02dce1cdd926120bb64959
#
_entry.id   29be79b7cf02dce1cdd926120bb64959
#
_cell.length_a   1.000
_cell.length_b   1.000
_cell.length_c   1.000
_cell.angle_alpha   90.00
_cell.angle_beta   90.00
_cell.angle_gamma   90.00
#
_symmetry.space_group_name_H-M   'P 1'
#
loop_
_entity.id
_entity.type
_entity.pdbx_description
1 polymer ?
#
loop_
_entity_poly.entity_id
_entity_poly.type
_entity_poly.pdbx_seq_one_letter_code
_entity_poly.pdbx_strand_id
1 'polypeptide(L)' 'MLIITRKNAPEEALDAIKKYLIDHGFDIHQSTGADRTIIGVIGDTDSLDEGEIESLPGVSQVVRIRKDD' A
#
# COMPACT_ATOMS: atom_id res chain seq x y z
N MET A 1 -3.92 -2.57 -6.74
CA MET A 1 -3.91 -2.90 -5.31
C MET A 1 -3.96 -1.63 -4.49
N LEU A 2 -4.77 -1.64 -3.44
CA LEU A 2 -4.85 -0.51 -2.53
C LEU A 2 -4.35 -0.94 -1.17
N ILE A 3 -3.46 -0.15 -0.60
CA ILE A 3 -2.97 -0.39 0.74
C ILE A 3 -3.61 0.67 1.64
N ILE A 4 -4.41 0.21 2.59
CA ILE A 4 -5.08 1.11 3.51
C ILE A 4 -4.25 1.18 4.78
N THR A 5 -3.79 2.36 5.13
CA THR A 5 -2.95 2.54 6.29
C THR A 5 -3.79 2.77 7.53
N ARG A 6 -3.17 2.59 8.68
CA ARG A 6 -3.84 2.84 9.95
C ARG A 6 -4.05 4.32 10.16
N LYS A 7 -5.08 4.64 10.92
CA LYS A 7 -5.47 6.02 11.16
C LYS A 7 -4.33 6.88 11.68
N ASN A 8 -3.52 6.34 12.56
CA ASN A 8 -2.43 7.09 13.18
C ASN A 8 -1.06 6.61 12.73
N ALA A 9 -0.97 6.10 11.52
CA ALA A 9 0.30 5.63 11.00
C ALA A 9 1.28 6.80 10.91
N PRO A 10 2.47 6.69 11.49
CA PRO A 10 3.44 7.78 11.39
C PRO A 10 3.99 7.88 9.98
N GLU A 11 4.51 9.05 9.66
CA GLU A 11 5.04 9.30 8.34
C GLU A 11 6.17 8.34 8.00
N GLU A 12 6.95 7.95 8.99
CA GLU A 12 8.01 6.98 8.79
C GLU A 12 7.49 5.66 8.27
N ALA A 13 6.36 5.21 8.79
CA ALA A 13 5.76 3.97 8.35
C ALA A 13 5.28 4.09 6.91
N LEU A 14 4.67 5.23 6.58
CA LEU A 14 4.20 5.47 5.22
C LEU A 14 5.37 5.49 4.24
N ASP A 15 6.46 6.12 4.63
CA ASP A 15 7.64 6.18 3.78
C ASP A 15 8.24 4.79 3.57
N ALA A 16 8.25 3.96 4.59
CA ALA A 16 8.76 2.61 4.49
C ALA A 16 7.92 1.77 3.53
N ILE A 17 6.61 1.92 3.59
CA ILE A 17 5.71 1.21 2.68
C ILE A 17 5.97 1.66 1.24
N LYS A 18 6.06 2.95 1.04
CA LYS A 18 6.29 3.49 -0.29
C LYS A 18 7.63 3.03 -0.85
N LYS A 19 8.66 3.06 -0.02
CA LYS A 19 9.98 2.63 -0.45
C LYS A 19 9.99 1.16 -0.82
N TYR A 20 9.31 0.33 -0.03
CA TYR A 20 9.20 -1.10 -0.32
C TYR A 20 8.65 -1.32 -1.73
N LEU A 21 7.59 -0.59 -2.06
CA LEU A 21 6.94 -0.77 -3.36
C LEU A 21 7.79 -0.23 -4.50
N ILE A 22 8.42 0.90 -4.29
CA ILE A 22 9.29 1.48 -5.32
C ILE A 22 10.50 0.58 -5.57
N ASP A 23 11.07 0.02 -4.52
CA ASP A 23 12.19 -0.89 -4.64
C ASP A 23 11.83 -2.15 -5.40
N HIS A 24 10.56 -2.52 -5.38
CA HIS A 24 10.08 -3.68 -6.14
C HIS A 24 9.63 -3.33 -7.56
N GLY A 25 9.83 -2.08 -7.96
CA GLY A 25 9.55 -1.67 -9.33
C GLY A 25 8.13 -1.22 -9.58
N PHE A 26 7.38 -0.92 -8.55
CA PHE A 26 5.99 -0.48 -8.71
C PHE A 26 5.88 1.03 -8.64
N ASP A 27 4.91 1.58 -9.34
CA ASP A 27 4.51 2.95 -9.17
C ASP A 27 3.47 3.02 -8.07
N ILE A 28 3.45 4.14 -7.36
CA ILE A 28 2.49 4.32 -6.29
C ILE A 28 1.80 5.65 -6.42
N HIS A 29 0.58 5.71 -5.90
CA HIS A 29 -0.20 6.92 -5.86
C HIS A 29 -0.78 7.05 -4.46
N GLN A 30 -0.38 8.11 -3.76
CA GLN A 30 -0.83 8.33 -2.40
C GLN A 30 -2.04 9.26 -2.38
N SER A 31 -3.06 8.85 -1.64
CA SER A 31 -4.25 9.66 -1.45
C SER A 31 -4.46 9.82 0.04
N THR A 32 -4.45 11.07 0.50
CA THR A 32 -4.62 11.36 1.92
C THR A 32 -6.05 11.77 2.20
N GLY A 33 -6.73 11.01 3.03
CA GLY A 33 -8.08 11.33 3.43
C GLY A 33 -8.11 11.99 4.79
N ALA A 34 -9.30 12.21 5.31
CA ALA A 34 -9.47 12.88 6.60
C ALA A 34 -8.91 12.07 7.75
N ASP A 35 -9.03 10.75 7.67
CA ASP A 35 -8.66 9.86 8.77
C ASP A 35 -7.47 8.98 8.46
N ARG A 36 -7.15 8.76 7.22
CA ARG A 36 -6.09 7.82 6.87
C ARG A 36 -5.58 8.06 5.47
N THR A 37 -4.44 7.47 5.19
CA THR A 37 -3.82 7.55 3.87
C THR A 37 -4.02 6.23 3.15
N ILE A 38 -4.32 6.30 1.87
CA ILE A 38 -4.47 5.13 1.02
C ILE A 38 -3.40 5.21 -0.05
N ILE A 39 -2.67 4.11 -0.22
CA ILE A 39 -1.61 4.04 -1.20
C ILE A 39 -2.05 3.10 -2.31
N GLY A 40 -2.22 3.64 -3.51
CA GLY A 40 -2.53 2.83 -4.68
C GLY A 40 -1.25 2.31 -5.30
N VAL A 41 -1.22 1.03 -5.61
CA VAL A 41 -0.07 0.39 -6.22
C VAL A 41 -0.40 0.07 -7.66
N ILE A 42 0.44 0.54 -8.56
CA ILE A 42 0.24 0.37 -10.00
C ILE A 42 1.33 -0.53 -10.55
N GLY A 43 0.93 -1.56 -11.26
CA GLY A 43 1.85 -2.51 -11.86
C GLY A 43 1.36 -3.93 -11.70
N ASP A 44 2.26 -4.88 -11.87
CA ASP A 44 1.92 -6.30 -11.78
C ASP A 44 1.90 -6.73 -10.32
N THR A 45 0.82 -6.38 -9.64
CA THR A 45 0.70 -6.65 -8.20
C THR A 45 0.44 -8.13 -7.90
N ASP A 46 0.19 -8.94 -8.91
CA ASP A 46 0.02 -10.38 -8.70
C ASP A 46 1.27 -11.02 -8.14
N SER A 47 2.42 -10.42 -8.40
CA SER A 47 3.67 -10.94 -7.86
C SER A 47 3.92 -10.54 -6.42
N LEU A 48 3.10 -9.67 -5.87
CA LEU A 48 3.26 -9.22 -4.49
C LEU A 48 2.53 -10.16 -3.53
N ASP A 49 3.15 -10.35 -2.38
CA ASP A 49 2.56 -11.16 -1.32
C ASP A 49 1.76 -10.25 -0.40
N GLU A 50 0.45 -10.39 -0.43
CA GLU A 50 -0.43 -9.57 0.39
C GLU A 50 -0.11 -9.71 1.88
N GLY A 51 0.18 -10.94 2.32
CA GLY A 51 0.50 -11.17 3.71
C GLY A 51 1.74 -10.42 4.16
N GLU A 52 2.74 -10.35 3.30
CA GLU A 52 3.94 -9.62 3.61
C GLU A 52 3.66 -8.13 3.72
N ILE A 53 2.85 -7.59 2.82
CA ILE A 53 2.51 -6.19 2.86
C ILE A 53 1.67 -5.87 4.09
N GLU A 54 0.73 -6.74 4.42
CA GLU A 54 -0.11 -6.53 5.59
C GLU A 54 0.69 -6.52 6.88
N SER A 55 1.82 -7.19 6.89
CA SER A 55 2.67 -7.24 8.09
C SER A 55 3.55 -6.01 8.22
N LEU A 56 3.58 -5.14 7.23
CA LEU A 56 4.37 -3.92 7.33
C LEU A 56 3.78 -2.98 8.37
N PRO A 57 4.63 -2.27 9.12
CA PRO A 57 4.12 -1.32 10.11
C PRO A 57 3.25 -0.24 9.46
N GLY A 58 2.13 0.05 10.08
CA GLY A 58 1.24 1.10 9.59
C GLY A 58 0.19 0.63 8.62
N VAL A 59 0.27 -0.60 8.14
CA VAL A 59 -0.75 -1.13 7.22
C VAL A 59 -1.93 -1.65 8.02
N SER A 60 -3.13 -1.19 7.64
CA SER A 60 -4.36 -1.69 8.24
C SER A 60 -4.88 -2.89 7.48
N GLN A 61 -4.98 -2.73 6.17
CA GLN A 61 -5.42 -3.84 5.32
C GLN A 61 -4.98 -3.59 3.89
N VAL A 62 -5.01 -4.64 3.09
CA VAL A 62 -4.68 -4.58 1.68
C VAL A 62 -5.90 -5.02 0.89
N VAL A 63 -6.28 -4.22 -0.09
CA VAL A 63 -7.41 -4.54 -0.96
C VAL A 63 -6.87 -4.77 -2.36
N ARG A 64 -7.10 -5.96 -2.88
CA ARG A 64 -6.65 -6.30 -4.22
C ARG A 64 -7.78 -6.06 -5.20
N ILE A 65 -7.54 -5.16 -6.13
CA ILE A 65 -8.52 -4.87 -7.16
C ILE A 65 -8.21 -5.74 -8.35
N ARG A 66 -9.17 -6.57 -8.74
CA ARG A 66 -9.01 -7.38 -9.93
C ARG A 66 -9.67 -6.69 -11.08
N LYS A 67 -8.97 -6.70 -12.19
CA LYS A 67 -9.59 -6.32 -13.41
C LYS A 67 -10.41 -7.48 -13.85
N ASP A 68 -11.67 -7.37 -13.60
CA ASP A 68 -12.52 -8.42 -14.03
C ASP A 68 -12.97 -8.19 -15.40
N ASP A 69 -12.95 -9.16 -16.14
CA ASP A 69 -13.35 -9.02 -17.52
C ASP A 69 -14.75 -9.40 -17.75
#